data_5f7fc0087910a1780188f4f80733dfe3
#
_entry.id   5f7fc0087910a1780188f4f80733dfe3
#
_cell.length_a   1.000
_cell.length_b   1.000
_cell.length_c   1.000
_cell.angle_alpha   90.00
_cell.angle_beta   90.00
_cell.angle_gamma   90.00
#
_symmetry.space_group_name_H-M   'P 1'
#
loop_
_entity.id
_entity.type
_entity.pdbx_description
1 polymer ?
#
loop_
_entity_poly.entity_id
_entity_poly.type
_entity_poly.pdbx_seq_one_letter_code
_entity_poly.pdbx_strand_id
1 'polypeptide(L)'
;AAPAAANGYVTDLRDVLPANNAVIQGTDAVLSYIDTGSGAVQLLCANNAENMVGSTMPLGFNLQMIEDANLEDPRDLVERGEWTWEKFREYCKVLTKDTDGDGNIDVYGFGGWPGDYFMNFVMSNGTNVAATATENLSSPEVGEVLQFIQDLNLVDKVMYPIPEENGWDVCRCLYRDGKVAFTPIAAWIMDSNKDYAFQSPDSPTLDFDMVFIPWPVGPHGNAETNAQKVTANSCYVIPVGVEDPELVYNVLYDLLNWYNYDPNSEDGGAAALAIRDDPETLGWWYGVTAKDIDLQDYNFEIMMEMGRHQMLDNYSNLGSDAELPLREFINGDYTTAQLQETYRQTIQDAIDGILGK
;
A
#
# COMPACT_ATOMS: atom_id res chain seq x y z
N ALA A 1 -12.79 -3.29 -11.78
CA ALA A 1 -13.92 -4.05 -11.22
C ALA A 1 -15.08 -3.12 -10.82
N ALA A 2 -14.85 -2.01 -10.10
CA ALA A 2 -15.89 -1.10 -9.63
C ALA A 2 -16.78 -0.52 -10.78
N PRO A 3 -16.23 -0.03 -11.90
CA PRO A 3 -17.07 0.41 -13.03
C PRO A 3 -17.96 -0.69 -13.61
N ALA A 4 -17.49 -1.94 -13.64
CA ALA A 4 -18.31 -3.06 -14.11
C ALA A 4 -19.48 -3.34 -13.17
N ALA A 5 -19.26 -3.24 -11.85
CA ALA A 5 -20.31 -3.35 -10.84
C ALA A 5 -21.34 -2.22 -10.96
N ALA A 6 -20.89 -0.97 -11.08
CA ALA A 6 -21.74 0.19 -11.25
C ALA A 6 -22.61 0.12 -12.51
N ASN A 7 -22.09 -0.46 -13.60
CA ASN A 7 -22.82 -0.67 -14.85
C ASN A 7 -23.73 -1.92 -14.86
N GLY A 8 -23.85 -2.62 -13.73
CA GLY A 8 -24.74 -3.78 -13.60
C GLY A 8 -24.23 -5.04 -14.30
N TYR A 9 -22.92 -5.17 -14.54
CA TYR A 9 -22.32 -6.37 -15.17
C TYR A 9 -21.90 -7.42 -14.16
N VAL A 10 -21.99 -7.12 -12.85
CA VAL A 10 -21.56 -7.99 -11.76
C VAL A 10 -22.76 -8.39 -10.90
N THR A 11 -22.87 -9.67 -10.59
CA THR A 11 -23.92 -10.22 -9.74
C THR A 11 -23.78 -9.71 -8.31
N ASP A 12 -24.87 -9.25 -7.73
CA ASP A 12 -24.95 -8.93 -6.30
C ASP A 12 -25.21 -10.22 -5.54
N LEU A 13 -24.29 -10.62 -4.69
CA LEU A 13 -24.38 -11.86 -3.92
C LEU A 13 -25.52 -11.87 -2.89
N ARG A 14 -26.07 -10.72 -2.54
CA ARG A 14 -27.29 -10.65 -1.69
C ARG A 14 -28.51 -11.25 -2.37
N ASP A 15 -28.51 -11.30 -3.71
CA ASP A 15 -29.57 -11.94 -4.49
C ASP A 15 -29.38 -13.46 -4.63
N VAL A 16 -28.20 -13.96 -4.27
CA VAL A 16 -27.74 -15.34 -4.49
C VAL A 16 -27.60 -16.09 -3.18
N LEU A 17 -26.98 -15.48 -2.19
CA LEU A 17 -26.65 -16.10 -0.89
C LEU A 17 -27.65 -15.73 0.19
N PRO A 18 -27.86 -16.61 1.19
CA PRO A 18 -28.71 -16.27 2.33
C PRO A 18 -28.15 -15.06 3.10
N ALA A 19 -29.05 -14.23 3.64
CA ALA A 19 -28.69 -13.00 4.33
C ALA A 19 -27.79 -13.21 5.58
N ASN A 20 -27.75 -14.41 6.14
CA ASN A 20 -26.87 -14.79 7.26
C ASN A 20 -25.53 -15.40 6.80
N ASN A 21 -25.23 -15.42 5.51
CA ASN A 21 -23.93 -15.84 5.02
C ASN A 21 -22.84 -14.90 5.58
N ALA A 22 -21.73 -15.47 6.03
CA ALA A 22 -20.66 -14.72 6.69
C ALA A 22 -20.03 -13.62 5.81
N VAL A 23 -19.92 -13.86 4.50
CA VAL A 23 -19.46 -12.85 3.54
C VAL A 23 -20.43 -11.68 3.45
N ILE A 24 -21.75 -11.97 3.39
CA ILE A 24 -22.79 -10.92 3.38
C ILE A 24 -22.75 -10.09 4.68
N GLN A 25 -22.45 -10.74 5.80
CA GLN A 25 -22.33 -10.08 7.10
C GLN A 25 -20.97 -9.37 7.31
N GLY A 26 -20.01 -9.54 6.40
CA GLY A 26 -18.65 -8.99 6.53
C GLY A 26 -17.83 -9.60 7.67
N THR A 27 -18.13 -10.85 8.05
CA THR A 27 -17.47 -11.56 9.17
C THR A 27 -16.71 -12.81 8.73
N ASP A 28 -16.64 -13.08 7.45
CA ASP A 28 -15.97 -14.25 6.92
C ASP A 28 -14.44 -14.09 6.91
N ALA A 29 -13.72 -15.15 7.27
CA ALA A 29 -12.25 -15.14 7.31
C ALA A 29 -11.59 -15.53 5.99
N VAL A 30 -12.35 -16.03 5.02
CA VAL A 30 -11.84 -16.47 3.70
C VAL A 30 -12.04 -15.41 2.64
N LEU A 31 -13.25 -14.81 2.61
CA LEU A 31 -13.61 -13.77 1.65
C LEU A 31 -14.15 -12.53 2.37
N SER A 32 -13.68 -11.39 1.94
CA SER A 32 -14.27 -10.10 2.23
C SER A 32 -14.83 -9.48 0.96
N TYR A 33 -15.45 -8.32 1.05
CA TYR A 33 -15.85 -7.56 -0.13
C TYR A 33 -15.52 -6.07 0.03
N ILE A 34 -15.32 -5.41 -1.09
CA ILE A 34 -15.14 -3.96 -1.11
C ILE A 34 -16.53 -3.31 -1.16
N ASP A 35 -16.86 -2.54 -0.13
CA ASP A 35 -18.06 -1.72 -0.12
C ASP A 35 -17.85 -0.46 -0.98
N THR A 36 -18.58 -0.38 -2.09
CA THR A 36 -18.57 0.79 -2.98
C THR A 36 -19.53 1.88 -2.52
N GLY A 37 -20.13 1.75 -1.33
CA GLY A 37 -21.18 2.67 -0.87
C GLY A 37 -22.54 2.40 -1.51
N SER A 38 -22.67 1.43 -2.41
CA SER A 38 -23.96 0.99 -2.99
C SER A 38 -24.71 0.04 -2.07
N GLY A 39 -24.06 -0.50 -1.07
CA GLY A 39 -24.56 -1.58 -0.21
C GLY A 39 -24.60 -2.95 -0.90
N ALA A 40 -24.12 -3.07 -2.14
CA ALA A 40 -24.07 -4.33 -2.88
C ALA A 40 -22.82 -5.15 -2.49
N VAL A 41 -22.92 -6.48 -2.49
CA VAL A 41 -21.81 -7.41 -2.27
C VAL A 41 -21.40 -7.98 -3.62
N GLN A 42 -20.46 -7.31 -4.29
CA GLN A 42 -20.13 -7.56 -5.69
C GLN A 42 -18.64 -7.77 -5.95
N LEU A 43 -17.78 -7.06 -5.22
CA LEU A 43 -16.32 -7.05 -5.42
C LEU A 43 -15.68 -7.87 -4.30
N LEU A 44 -15.46 -9.14 -4.54
CA LEU A 44 -14.90 -10.07 -3.55
C LEU A 44 -13.38 -9.98 -3.52
N CYS A 45 -12.81 -10.00 -2.33
CA CYS A 45 -11.38 -10.07 -2.10
C CYS A 45 -11.08 -11.27 -1.20
N ALA A 46 -10.01 -11.99 -1.47
CA ALA A 46 -9.56 -12.99 -0.54
C ALA A 46 -9.13 -12.32 0.78
N ASN A 47 -9.52 -12.92 1.88
CA ASN A 47 -9.21 -12.44 3.22
C ASN A 47 -8.26 -13.43 3.92
N ASN A 48 -7.17 -13.78 3.22
CA ASN A 48 -6.12 -14.65 3.74
C ASN A 48 -4.86 -13.82 4.07
N ALA A 49 -3.93 -14.42 4.82
CA ALA A 49 -2.71 -13.74 5.24
C ALA A 49 -1.87 -13.27 4.05
N GLU A 50 -1.77 -14.08 3.00
CA GLU A 50 -1.05 -13.72 1.77
C GLU A 50 -1.60 -12.44 1.15
N ASN A 51 -2.92 -12.32 1.01
CA ASN A 51 -3.53 -11.11 0.48
C ASN A 51 -3.42 -9.92 1.43
N MET A 52 -3.52 -10.13 2.73
CA MET A 52 -3.35 -9.07 3.71
C MET A 52 -1.93 -8.51 3.66
N VAL A 53 -0.93 -9.38 3.69
CA VAL A 53 0.48 -9.01 3.58
C VAL A 53 0.78 -8.48 2.18
N GLY A 54 0.32 -9.17 1.13
CA GLY A 54 0.53 -8.82 -0.27
C GLY A 54 -0.02 -7.45 -0.67
N SER A 55 -1.01 -6.96 0.05
CA SER A 55 -1.62 -5.66 -0.18
C SER A 55 -0.91 -4.51 0.55
N THR A 56 0.00 -4.80 1.47
CA THR A 56 0.70 -3.76 2.23
C THR A 56 1.81 -3.11 1.40
N MET A 57 2.14 -1.90 1.77
CA MET A 57 3.26 -1.16 1.20
C MET A 57 4.00 -0.43 2.33
N PRO A 58 4.81 -1.14 3.12
CA PRO A 58 5.64 -0.52 4.14
C PRO A 58 6.64 0.46 3.54
N LEU A 59 7.17 1.32 4.38
CA LEU A 59 8.35 2.10 4.07
C LEU A 59 9.57 1.25 4.39
N GLY A 60 10.33 0.85 3.37
CA GLY A 60 11.59 0.16 3.53
C GLY A 60 12.73 1.14 3.76
N PHE A 61 13.67 0.81 4.65
CA PHE A 61 14.89 1.57 4.80
C PHE A 61 16.15 0.70 4.86
N ASN A 62 17.27 1.30 4.50
CA ASN A 62 18.59 0.68 4.56
C ASN A 62 19.17 0.88 5.96
N LEU A 63 19.26 -0.21 6.75
CA LEU A 63 19.73 -0.16 8.13
C LEU A 63 21.17 0.34 8.23
N GLN A 64 22.04 -0.08 7.33
CA GLN A 64 23.44 0.34 7.32
C GLN A 64 23.61 1.86 7.16
N MET A 65 22.75 2.50 6.33
CA MET A 65 22.80 3.96 6.17
C MET A 65 22.38 4.70 7.46
N ILE A 66 21.44 4.15 8.23
CA ILE A 66 21.02 4.69 9.53
C ILE A 66 22.17 4.62 10.52
N GLU A 67 22.82 3.45 10.63
CA GLU A 67 23.95 3.19 11.53
C GLU A 67 25.16 4.07 11.19
N ASP A 68 25.54 4.15 9.90
CA ASP A 68 26.66 4.96 9.42
C ASP A 68 26.46 6.46 9.66
N ALA A 69 25.20 6.90 9.69
CA ALA A 69 24.83 8.27 10.00
C ALA A 69 24.74 8.54 11.51
N ASN A 70 24.90 7.53 12.36
CA ASN A 70 24.67 7.56 13.81
C ASN A 70 23.28 8.11 14.17
N LEU A 71 22.27 7.80 13.36
CA LEU A 71 20.87 8.07 13.65
C LEU A 71 20.33 6.98 14.56
N GLU A 72 19.34 7.32 15.36
CA GLU A 72 18.57 6.34 16.14
C GLU A 72 17.81 5.44 15.16
N ASP A 73 17.63 4.17 15.52
CA ASP A 73 16.88 3.23 14.69
C ASP A 73 15.42 3.70 14.57
N PRO A 74 14.87 3.85 13.36
CA PRO A 74 13.48 4.25 13.16
C PRO A 74 12.47 3.32 13.85
N ARG A 75 12.79 2.04 14.10
CA ARG A 75 11.95 1.10 14.83
C ARG A 75 11.68 1.57 16.27
N ASP A 76 12.70 2.10 16.94
CA ASP A 76 12.55 2.63 18.30
C ASP A 76 11.63 3.86 18.33
N LEU A 77 11.67 4.68 17.28
CA LEU A 77 10.76 5.82 17.12
C LEU A 77 9.32 5.38 16.84
N VAL A 78 9.13 4.32 16.04
CA VAL A 78 7.82 3.70 15.80
C VAL A 78 7.23 3.18 17.10
N GLU A 79 8.01 2.41 17.88
CA GLU A 79 7.57 1.84 19.17
C GLU A 79 7.10 2.92 20.16
N ARG A 80 7.77 4.07 20.18
CA ARG A 80 7.41 5.19 21.05
C ARG A 80 6.35 6.14 20.46
N GLY A 81 5.88 5.90 19.24
CA GLY A 81 4.94 6.79 18.54
C GLY A 81 5.56 8.14 18.12
N GLU A 82 6.89 8.18 17.98
CA GLU A 82 7.66 9.38 17.62
C GLU A 82 8.07 9.40 16.13
N TRP A 83 7.71 8.39 15.35
CA TRP A 83 7.96 8.32 13.93
C TRP A 83 6.96 9.20 13.17
N THR A 84 7.27 10.49 13.04
CA THR A 84 6.44 11.53 12.43
C THR A 84 7.02 12.05 11.11
N TRP A 85 6.24 12.84 10.36
CA TRP A 85 6.72 13.52 9.15
C TRP A 85 7.96 14.37 9.39
N GLU A 86 8.03 15.08 10.54
CA GLU A 86 9.18 15.89 10.91
C GLU A 86 10.42 15.04 11.12
N LYS A 87 10.29 13.88 11.80
CA LYS A 87 11.38 12.94 11.98
C LYS A 87 11.84 12.34 10.66
N PHE A 88 10.92 11.89 9.84
CA PHE A 88 11.23 11.38 8.51
C PHE A 88 12.00 12.42 7.68
N ARG A 89 11.52 13.66 7.66
CA ARG A 89 12.16 14.78 6.97
C ARG A 89 13.58 15.06 7.49
N GLU A 90 13.77 15.01 8.82
CA GLU A 90 15.08 15.12 9.46
C GLU A 90 16.04 14.03 8.98
N TYR A 91 15.58 12.78 8.98
CA TYR A 91 16.37 11.63 8.53
C TYR A 91 16.73 11.73 7.05
N CYS A 92 15.78 12.07 6.21
CA CYS A 92 16.03 12.25 4.79
C CYS A 92 17.12 13.31 4.52
N LYS A 93 17.13 14.41 5.28
CA LYS A 93 18.17 15.45 5.16
C LYS A 93 19.55 14.95 5.55
N VAL A 94 19.66 14.20 6.62
CA VAL A 94 20.95 13.65 7.09
C VAL A 94 21.50 12.59 6.14
N LEU A 95 20.59 11.80 5.52
CA LEU A 95 20.94 10.69 4.64
C LEU A 95 21.19 11.12 3.17
N THR A 96 20.79 12.33 2.80
CA THR A 96 21.07 12.87 1.46
C THR A 96 22.52 13.37 1.42
N LYS A 97 23.31 12.81 0.50
CA LYS A 97 24.77 13.04 0.46
C LYS A 97 25.29 13.20 -0.97
N ASP A 98 26.20 14.16 -1.12
CA ASP A 98 27.21 14.22 -2.17
C ASP A 98 28.44 13.46 -1.61
N THR A 99 28.73 12.29 -2.12
CA THR A 99 29.76 11.38 -1.56
C THR A 99 31.15 11.58 -2.15
N ASP A 100 31.23 12.20 -3.33
CA ASP A 100 32.51 12.46 -4.00
C ASP A 100 32.91 13.94 -3.99
N GLY A 101 32.03 14.84 -3.56
CA GLY A 101 32.29 16.28 -3.40
C GLY A 101 32.24 17.06 -4.72
N ASP A 102 31.59 16.52 -5.74
CA ASP A 102 31.47 17.17 -7.04
C ASP A 102 30.34 18.22 -7.12
N GLY A 103 29.52 18.30 -6.09
CA GLY A 103 28.37 19.22 -5.97
C GLY A 103 27.05 18.62 -6.44
N ASN A 104 27.06 17.37 -6.90
CA ASN A 104 25.84 16.61 -7.21
C ASN A 104 25.49 15.66 -6.05
N ILE A 105 24.21 15.36 -5.90
CA ILE A 105 23.76 14.40 -4.90
C ILE A 105 23.87 12.99 -5.47
N ASP A 106 24.60 12.11 -4.79
CA ASP A 106 24.79 10.71 -5.15
C ASP A 106 23.82 9.77 -4.45
N VAL A 107 23.45 10.10 -3.20
CA VAL A 107 22.54 9.34 -2.36
C VAL A 107 21.45 10.27 -1.87
N TYR A 108 20.21 9.82 -2.02
CA TYR A 108 19.04 10.57 -1.61
C TYR A 108 18.38 9.94 -0.38
N GLY A 109 17.82 10.77 0.50
CA GLY A 109 17.09 10.29 1.67
C GLY A 109 15.84 9.52 1.32
N PHE A 110 15.14 9.90 0.24
CA PHE A 110 13.89 9.30 -0.16
C PHE A 110 13.77 9.16 -1.68
N GLY A 111 13.10 8.11 -2.12
CA GLY A 111 12.72 7.92 -3.52
C GLY A 111 11.60 6.91 -3.63
N GLY A 112 10.86 6.97 -4.73
CA GLY A 112 9.74 6.06 -4.96
C GLY A 112 8.85 6.53 -6.10
N TRP A 113 7.83 5.74 -6.44
CA TRP A 113 6.83 6.14 -7.41
C TRP A 113 5.83 7.12 -6.77
N PRO A 114 5.51 8.27 -7.41
CA PRO A 114 4.66 9.31 -6.82
C PRO A 114 3.30 8.82 -6.33
N GLY A 115 2.63 7.98 -7.11
CA GLY A 115 1.34 7.42 -6.73
C GLY A 115 1.39 6.57 -5.47
N ASP A 116 2.49 5.87 -5.23
CA ASP A 116 2.66 5.02 -4.05
C ASP A 116 2.85 5.85 -2.80
N TYR A 117 3.82 6.75 -2.79
CA TYR A 117 4.08 7.53 -1.57
C TYR A 117 3.02 8.61 -1.32
N PHE A 118 2.41 9.21 -2.35
CA PHE A 118 1.34 10.17 -2.17
C PHE A 118 0.17 9.57 -1.37
N MET A 119 -0.33 8.40 -1.80
CA MET A 119 -1.45 7.75 -1.13
C MET A 119 -1.11 7.30 0.29
N ASN A 120 0.10 6.82 0.51
CA ASN A 120 0.53 6.43 1.85
C ASN A 120 0.68 7.64 2.79
N PHE A 121 1.21 8.77 2.32
CA PHE A 121 1.22 10.02 3.10
C PHE A 121 -0.19 10.56 3.37
N VAL A 122 -1.11 10.46 2.41
CA VAL A 122 -2.53 10.82 2.61
C VAL A 122 -3.13 10.01 3.75
N MET A 123 -2.96 8.68 3.72
CA MET A 123 -3.51 7.80 4.75
C MET A 123 -2.83 7.96 6.10
N SER A 124 -1.51 8.12 6.13
CA SER A 124 -0.77 8.36 7.39
C SER A 124 -1.08 9.73 8.00
N ASN A 125 -1.65 10.66 7.23
CA ASN A 125 -2.23 11.90 7.72
C ASN A 125 -3.69 11.77 8.18
N GLY A 126 -4.22 10.55 8.28
CA GLY A 126 -5.58 10.30 8.75
C GLY A 126 -6.69 10.75 7.79
N THR A 127 -6.37 10.91 6.50
CA THR A 127 -7.30 11.37 5.46
C THR A 127 -7.27 10.45 4.23
N ASN A 128 -8.05 10.77 3.22
CA ASN A 128 -8.09 10.07 1.94
C ASN A 128 -8.49 11.05 0.81
N VAL A 129 -8.33 10.63 -0.44
CA VAL A 129 -8.68 11.46 -1.60
C VAL A 129 -10.14 11.25 -2.01
N ALA A 130 -10.69 10.08 -1.78
CA ALA A 130 -11.99 9.69 -2.32
C ALA A 130 -12.65 8.51 -1.59
N ALA A 131 -12.68 8.49 -0.26
CA ALA A 131 -13.29 7.39 0.52
C ALA A 131 -14.83 7.47 0.59
N THR A 132 -15.43 8.56 0.13
CA THR A 132 -16.88 8.78 0.12
C THR A 132 -17.36 9.07 -1.30
N ALA A 133 -18.67 9.28 -1.46
CA ALA A 133 -19.25 9.71 -2.72
C ALA A 133 -18.87 11.14 -3.15
N THR A 134 -18.03 11.81 -2.38
CA THR A 134 -17.57 13.17 -2.63
C THR A 134 -16.03 13.18 -2.63
N GLU A 135 -15.45 13.90 -3.57
CA GLU A 135 -14.00 14.10 -3.61
C GLU A 135 -13.50 14.78 -2.34
N ASN A 136 -12.28 14.47 -1.95
CA ASN A 136 -11.63 15.06 -0.79
C ASN A 136 -10.23 15.61 -1.16
N LEU A 137 -9.88 15.61 -2.45
CA LEU A 137 -8.63 16.21 -2.93
C LEU A 137 -8.50 17.67 -2.51
N SER A 138 -9.63 18.40 -2.47
CA SER A 138 -9.68 19.82 -2.09
C SER A 138 -9.62 20.08 -0.59
N SER A 139 -9.54 19.05 0.26
CA SER A 139 -9.44 19.25 1.71
C SER A 139 -8.10 19.88 2.13
N PRO A 140 -8.08 20.61 3.25
CA PRO A 140 -6.84 21.12 3.82
C PRO A 140 -5.83 20.01 4.13
N GLU A 141 -6.29 18.87 4.65
CA GLU A 141 -5.46 17.76 5.08
C GLU A 141 -4.72 17.11 3.88
N VAL A 142 -5.38 16.98 2.74
CA VAL A 142 -4.72 16.53 1.48
C VAL A 142 -3.80 17.63 0.95
N GLY A 143 -4.17 18.90 1.09
CA GLY A 143 -3.31 20.02 0.76
C GLY A 143 -2.00 20.03 1.53
N GLU A 144 -2.02 19.69 2.82
CA GLU A 144 -0.82 19.56 3.66
C GLU A 144 0.09 18.41 3.17
N VAL A 145 -0.48 17.27 2.78
CA VAL A 145 0.28 16.15 2.19
C VAL A 145 1.00 16.59 0.91
N LEU A 146 0.26 17.22 0.00
CA LEU A 146 0.81 17.72 -1.26
C LEU A 146 1.96 18.70 -0.98
N GLN A 147 1.77 19.66 -0.09
CA GLN A 147 2.80 20.63 0.27
C GLN A 147 4.02 19.97 0.91
N PHE A 148 3.81 19.00 1.81
CA PHE A 148 4.90 18.26 2.44
C PHE A 148 5.77 17.53 1.40
N ILE A 149 5.15 16.81 0.47
CA ILE A 149 5.88 16.10 -0.59
C ILE A 149 6.64 17.07 -1.50
N GLN A 150 5.99 18.17 -1.89
CA GLN A 150 6.64 19.18 -2.73
C GLN A 150 7.82 19.83 -2.02
N ASP A 151 7.72 20.09 -0.71
CA ASP A 151 8.81 20.63 0.10
C ASP A 151 10.00 19.65 0.20
N LEU A 152 9.76 18.36 0.35
CA LEU A 152 10.83 17.35 0.34
C LEU A 152 11.65 17.41 -0.95
N ASN A 153 11.00 17.69 -2.09
CA ASN A 153 11.69 17.79 -3.39
C ASN A 153 12.31 19.17 -3.64
N LEU A 154 11.53 20.24 -3.57
CA LEU A 154 11.96 21.56 -4.02
C LEU A 154 12.74 22.36 -2.97
N VAL A 155 12.39 22.18 -1.70
CA VAL A 155 13.01 22.93 -0.60
C VAL A 155 14.18 22.16 0.01
N ASP A 156 13.93 20.92 0.40
CA ASP A 156 14.91 20.08 1.10
C ASP A 156 15.83 19.33 0.15
N LYS A 157 15.37 19.07 -1.09
CA LYS A 157 16.12 18.36 -2.14
C LYS A 157 16.59 16.97 -1.72
N VAL A 158 15.74 16.27 -0.96
CA VAL A 158 16.03 14.95 -0.41
C VAL A 158 15.46 13.81 -1.25
N MET A 159 14.65 14.14 -2.27
CA MET A 159 14.00 13.15 -3.11
C MET A 159 14.82 12.86 -4.37
N TYR A 160 14.91 11.56 -4.69
CA TYR A 160 15.50 11.15 -5.96
C TYR A 160 14.65 11.68 -7.13
N PRO A 161 15.24 12.28 -8.16
CA PRO A 161 14.53 12.77 -9.33
C PRO A 161 13.73 11.67 -10.02
N ILE A 162 12.44 11.88 -10.22
CA ILE A 162 11.55 10.87 -10.82
C ILE A 162 11.90 10.71 -12.31
N PRO A 163 12.33 9.51 -12.76
CA PRO A 163 12.67 9.27 -14.15
C PRO A 163 11.48 9.49 -15.09
N GLU A 164 11.76 9.90 -16.33
CA GLU A 164 10.70 10.11 -17.34
C GLU A 164 10.08 8.81 -17.82
N GLU A 165 10.90 7.78 -17.98
CA GLU A 165 10.47 6.46 -18.44
C GLU A 165 10.72 5.43 -17.33
N ASN A 166 9.80 4.48 -17.17
CA ASN A 166 9.89 3.35 -16.22
C ASN A 166 10.22 3.75 -14.78
N GLY A 167 9.76 4.93 -14.34
CA GLY A 167 10.10 5.49 -13.03
C GLY A 167 9.72 4.60 -11.85
N TRP A 168 8.64 3.83 -11.96
CA TRP A 168 8.19 2.89 -10.94
C TRP A 168 9.20 1.75 -10.70
N ASP A 169 9.93 1.32 -11.72
CA ASP A 169 10.90 0.24 -11.66
C ASP A 169 12.28 0.76 -11.23
N VAL A 170 12.70 1.89 -11.78
CA VAL A 170 14.00 2.50 -11.48
C VAL A 170 14.16 2.82 -9.99
N CYS A 171 13.12 3.34 -9.33
CA CYS A 171 13.19 3.70 -7.91
C CYS A 171 13.57 2.50 -7.02
N ARG A 172 13.10 1.31 -7.33
CA ARG A 172 13.44 0.07 -6.61
C ARG A 172 14.88 -0.37 -6.84
N CYS A 173 15.31 -0.32 -8.09
CA CYS A 173 16.71 -0.61 -8.44
C CYS A 173 17.67 0.33 -7.71
N LEU A 174 17.32 1.62 -7.60
CA LEU A 174 18.12 2.60 -6.87
C LEU A 174 18.24 2.30 -5.37
N TYR A 175 17.16 1.84 -4.74
CA TYR A 175 17.22 1.40 -3.36
C TYR A 175 18.13 0.19 -3.19
N ARG A 176 17.97 -0.83 -4.03
CA ARG A 176 18.86 -2.00 -4.08
C ARG A 176 20.33 -1.60 -4.24
N ASP A 177 20.58 -0.61 -5.08
CA ASP A 177 21.94 -0.13 -5.39
C ASP A 177 22.47 0.89 -4.35
N GLY A 178 21.78 1.06 -3.22
CA GLY A 178 22.18 1.95 -2.13
C GLY A 178 22.17 3.44 -2.48
N LYS A 179 21.36 3.84 -3.46
CA LYS A 179 21.23 5.25 -3.91
C LYS A 179 20.10 6.00 -3.23
N VAL A 180 19.23 5.29 -2.52
CA VAL A 180 18.09 5.83 -1.81
C VAL A 180 17.99 5.16 -0.44
N ALA A 181 17.82 5.94 0.62
CA ALA A 181 17.77 5.41 1.99
C ALA A 181 16.39 4.86 2.36
N PHE A 182 15.32 5.58 1.99
CA PHE A 182 13.92 5.18 2.22
C PHE A 182 13.18 5.03 0.89
N THR A 183 12.36 3.97 0.77
CA THR A 183 11.52 3.76 -0.42
C THR A 183 10.25 2.98 -0.07
N PRO A 184 9.11 3.18 -0.78
CA PRO A 184 7.96 2.31 -0.67
C PRO A 184 8.31 0.89 -1.14
N ILE A 185 7.99 -0.11 -0.34
CA ILE A 185 8.20 -1.52 -0.70
C ILE A 185 6.86 -2.24 -0.76
N ALA A 186 6.41 -2.57 -1.96
CA ALA A 186 5.25 -3.43 -2.12
C ALA A 186 5.67 -4.90 -1.99
N ALA A 187 4.80 -5.71 -1.40
CA ALA A 187 5.05 -7.12 -1.19
C ALA A 187 5.45 -7.89 -2.48
N TRP A 188 4.80 -7.58 -3.59
CA TRP A 188 5.10 -8.22 -4.88
C TRP A 188 6.50 -7.91 -5.45
N ILE A 189 7.18 -6.89 -4.92
CA ILE A 189 8.58 -6.57 -5.30
C ILE A 189 9.53 -7.65 -4.77
N MET A 190 9.15 -8.34 -3.71
CA MET A 190 9.95 -9.39 -3.07
C MET A 190 9.78 -10.76 -3.74
N ASP A 191 8.92 -10.88 -4.74
CA ASP A 191 8.74 -12.12 -5.50
C ASP A 191 10.02 -12.47 -6.28
N SER A 192 10.64 -13.58 -5.91
CA SER A 192 11.91 -14.08 -6.45
C SER A 192 11.87 -14.46 -7.94
N ASN A 193 10.70 -14.44 -8.56
CA ASN A 193 10.53 -14.87 -9.95
C ASN A 193 10.51 -13.74 -10.98
N LYS A 194 10.78 -12.50 -10.54
CA LYS A 194 10.73 -11.33 -11.42
C LYS A 194 12.06 -10.61 -11.50
N ASP A 195 12.42 -10.17 -12.70
CA ASP A 195 13.71 -9.52 -13.00
C ASP A 195 13.99 -8.27 -12.15
N TYR A 196 12.96 -7.63 -11.65
CA TYR A 196 13.04 -6.46 -10.78
C TYR A 196 12.88 -6.77 -9.29
N ALA A 197 12.70 -8.03 -8.93
CA ALA A 197 12.66 -8.45 -7.54
C ALA A 197 14.05 -8.37 -6.90
N PHE A 198 14.11 -8.16 -5.61
CA PHE A 198 15.38 -8.15 -4.88
C PHE A 198 16.04 -9.54 -4.87
N GLN A 199 15.29 -10.60 -5.17
CA GLN A 199 15.76 -11.99 -5.25
C GLN A 199 15.39 -12.68 -6.58
N SER A 200 15.69 -12.10 -7.70
CA SER A 200 15.78 -12.89 -8.92
C SER A 200 17.09 -13.72 -8.92
N PRO A 201 17.14 -14.90 -9.52
CA PRO A 201 18.41 -15.59 -9.76
C PRO A 201 19.45 -14.73 -10.49
N ASP A 202 18.97 -13.76 -11.26
CA ASP A 202 19.78 -12.81 -12.03
C ASP A 202 19.95 -11.44 -11.36
N SER A 203 19.30 -11.21 -10.20
CA SER A 203 19.42 -9.98 -9.43
C SER A 203 20.37 -10.19 -8.26
N PRO A 204 21.28 -9.23 -7.99
CA PRO A 204 22.14 -9.31 -6.81
C PRO A 204 21.29 -9.30 -5.55
N THR A 205 21.67 -10.10 -4.58
CA THR A 205 21.15 -9.99 -3.21
C THR A 205 21.47 -8.60 -2.66
N LEU A 206 20.61 -8.09 -1.78
CA LEU A 206 20.92 -6.84 -1.06
C LEU A 206 22.22 -7.01 -0.26
N ASP A 207 23.09 -5.99 -0.34
CA ASP A 207 24.33 -5.96 0.46
C ASP A 207 24.10 -5.45 1.89
N PHE A 208 22.90 -4.97 2.18
CA PHE A 208 22.48 -4.40 3.46
C PHE A 208 21.20 -5.07 3.97
N ASP A 209 20.89 -4.87 5.24
CA ASP A 209 19.64 -5.29 5.82
C ASP A 209 18.53 -4.27 5.51
N MET A 210 17.47 -4.75 4.84
CA MET A 210 16.26 -3.98 4.58
C MET A 210 15.30 -4.14 5.76
N VAL A 211 14.91 -3.03 6.34
CA VAL A 211 13.96 -3.00 7.45
C VAL A 211 12.67 -2.32 7.01
N PHE A 212 11.54 -2.88 7.44
CA PHE A 212 10.21 -2.33 7.18
C PHE A 212 9.69 -1.59 8.41
N ILE A 213 9.08 -0.45 8.16
CA ILE A 213 8.36 0.32 9.17
C ILE A 213 7.06 0.87 8.58
N PRO A 214 6.08 1.20 9.43
CA PRO A 214 4.92 1.97 9.00
C PRO A 214 5.35 3.33 8.42
N TRP A 215 4.49 3.92 7.62
CA TRP A 215 4.70 5.28 7.15
C TRP A 215 4.73 6.28 8.31
N PRO A 216 5.53 7.35 8.21
CA PRO A 216 5.59 8.33 9.28
C PRO A 216 4.23 9.03 9.46
N VAL A 217 3.84 9.23 10.72
CA VAL A 217 2.52 9.79 11.07
C VAL A 217 2.49 11.27 10.76
N GLY A 218 1.48 11.68 10.00
CA GLY A 218 1.22 13.09 9.69
C GLY A 218 0.54 13.84 10.83
N PRO A 219 0.40 15.18 10.71
CA PRO A 219 -0.17 16.03 11.76
C PRO A 219 -1.59 15.63 12.24
N HIS A 220 -2.38 15.02 11.37
CA HIS A 220 -3.74 14.57 11.66
C HIS A 220 -3.85 13.06 11.82
N GLY A 221 -2.74 12.33 11.68
CA GLY A 221 -2.67 10.89 11.81
C GLY A 221 -2.67 10.42 13.26
N ASN A 222 -2.76 9.11 13.43
CA ASN A 222 -2.69 8.44 14.72
C ASN A 222 -1.72 7.25 14.64
N ALA A 223 -0.69 7.24 15.48
CA ALA A 223 0.32 6.20 15.50
C ALA A 223 -0.24 4.80 15.81
N GLU A 224 -1.28 4.71 16.67
CA GLU A 224 -1.89 3.44 17.07
C GLU A 224 -2.73 2.80 15.94
N THR A 225 -3.25 3.62 15.03
CA THR A 225 -4.11 3.18 13.93
C THR A 225 -3.60 3.67 12.59
N ASN A 226 -2.27 3.76 12.46
CA ASN A 226 -1.65 4.32 11.25
C ASN A 226 -2.10 3.53 10.01
N ALA A 227 -2.99 4.15 9.24
CA ALA A 227 -3.59 3.55 8.06
C ALA A 227 -2.57 3.46 6.93
N GLN A 228 -2.69 2.41 6.15
CA GLN A 228 -1.81 2.14 5.03
C GLN A 228 -2.60 1.98 3.75
N LYS A 229 -2.00 2.38 2.63
CA LYS A 229 -2.56 2.12 1.31
C LYS A 229 -2.63 0.61 1.07
N VAL A 230 -3.74 0.17 0.53
CA VAL A 230 -3.87 -1.15 -0.08
C VAL A 230 -3.39 -1.04 -1.53
N THR A 231 -2.31 -1.73 -1.87
CA THR A 231 -1.69 -1.60 -3.19
C THR A 231 -2.54 -2.14 -4.31
N ALA A 232 -3.02 -3.28 -4.33
CA ALA A 232 -3.95 -3.78 -5.32
C ALA A 232 -4.55 -5.09 -4.80
N ASN A 233 -5.73 -5.05 -4.27
CA ASN A 233 -6.44 -6.28 -4.03
C ASN A 233 -6.93 -6.85 -5.35
N SER A 234 -6.58 -8.09 -5.63
CA SER A 234 -7.20 -8.85 -6.69
C SER A 234 -8.66 -9.07 -6.32
N CYS A 235 -9.55 -8.39 -7.04
CA CYS A 235 -10.97 -8.56 -6.84
C CYS A 235 -11.50 -9.65 -7.75
N TYR A 236 -12.28 -10.56 -7.19
CA TYR A 236 -13.07 -11.54 -7.91
C TYR A 236 -14.48 -11.01 -8.11
N VAL A 237 -15.04 -11.25 -9.28
CA VAL A 237 -16.41 -10.86 -9.62
C VAL A 237 -17.12 -12.02 -10.30
N ILE A 238 -18.42 -12.14 -10.05
CA ILE A 238 -19.28 -13.09 -10.76
C ILE A 238 -20.10 -12.29 -11.77
N PRO A 239 -19.90 -12.49 -13.10
CA PRO A 239 -20.63 -11.75 -14.10
C PRO A 239 -22.16 -12.04 -14.05
N VAL A 240 -22.96 -11.04 -14.37
CA VAL A 240 -24.38 -11.25 -14.62
C VAL A 240 -24.57 -12.18 -15.82
N GLY A 241 -25.51 -13.13 -15.71
CA GLY A 241 -25.80 -14.10 -16.75
C GLY A 241 -25.07 -15.45 -16.59
N VAL A 242 -24.29 -15.61 -15.55
CA VAL A 242 -23.81 -16.93 -15.13
C VAL A 242 -25.02 -17.80 -14.74
N GLU A 243 -25.08 -19.03 -15.24
CA GLU A 243 -26.24 -19.93 -15.03
C GLU A 243 -26.42 -20.32 -13.55
N ASP A 244 -25.32 -20.56 -12.83
CA ASP A 244 -25.33 -20.91 -11.41
C ASP A 244 -24.27 -20.09 -10.65
N PRO A 245 -24.60 -18.87 -10.25
CA PRO A 245 -23.66 -17.97 -9.56
C PRO A 245 -23.33 -18.46 -8.14
N GLU A 246 -24.23 -19.23 -7.47
CA GLU A 246 -23.96 -19.81 -6.16
C GLU A 246 -22.89 -20.90 -6.25
N LEU A 247 -22.94 -21.74 -7.26
CA LEU A 247 -21.89 -22.73 -7.50
C LEU A 247 -20.55 -22.08 -7.76
N VAL A 248 -20.49 -21.00 -8.57
CA VAL A 248 -19.26 -20.27 -8.83
C VAL A 248 -18.69 -19.66 -7.57
N TYR A 249 -19.56 -19.08 -6.72
CA TYR A 249 -19.16 -18.57 -5.42
C TYR A 249 -18.57 -19.68 -4.53
N ASN A 250 -19.26 -20.83 -4.41
CA ASN A 250 -18.79 -21.95 -3.59
C ASN A 250 -17.44 -22.50 -4.07
N VAL A 251 -17.24 -22.64 -5.38
CA VAL A 251 -15.95 -23.08 -5.95
C VAL A 251 -14.83 -22.06 -5.64
N LEU A 252 -15.11 -20.77 -5.77
CA LEU A 252 -14.15 -19.72 -5.41
C LEU A 252 -13.82 -19.76 -3.92
N TYR A 253 -14.84 -19.90 -3.07
CA TYR A 253 -14.67 -20.00 -1.63
C TYR A 253 -13.79 -21.18 -1.24
N ASP A 254 -14.10 -22.39 -1.76
CA ASP A 254 -13.33 -23.61 -1.48
C ASP A 254 -11.87 -23.48 -1.96
N LEU A 255 -11.66 -22.87 -3.12
CA LEU A 255 -10.32 -22.64 -3.65
C LEU A 255 -9.49 -21.72 -2.76
N LEU A 256 -10.10 -20.67 -2.24
CA LEU A 256 -9.42 -19.70 -1.37
C LEU A 256 -9.33 -20.20 0.09
N ASN A 257 -10.19 -21.14 0.48
CA ASN A 257 -10.17 -21.79 1.80
C ASN A 257 -9.23 -23.01 1.85
N TRP A 258 -8.07 -22.93 1.22
CA TRP A 258 -7.09 -24.00 1.17
C TRP A 258 -6.57 -24.45 2.55
N TYR A 259 -6.64 -23.57 3.53
CA TYR A 259 -6.25 -23.80 4.92
C TYR A 259 -7.39 -24.38 5.78
N ASN A 260 -8.56 -24.64 5.21
CA ASN A 260 -9.73 -25.32 5.82
C ASN A 260 -10.34 -24.59 7.03
N TYR A 261 -10.52 -23.27 6.91
CA TYR A 261 -11.26 -22.52 7.91
C TYR A 261 -12.72 -23.01 8.00
N ASP A 262 -13.11 -23.40 9.22
CA ASP A 262 -14.51 -23.69 9.59
C ASP A 262 -14.83 -23.02 10.93
N PRO A 263 -15.69 -21.98 10.93
CA PRO A 263 -16.05 -21.26 12.16
C PRO A 263 -16.87 -22.12 13.13
N ASN A 264 -17.41 -23.27 12.67
CA ASN A 264 -18.17 -24.21 13.50
C ASN A 264 -17.31 -25.34 14.07
N SER A 265 -16.01 -25.34 13.80
CA SER A 265 -15.06 -26.29 14.41
C SER A 265 -14.97 -26.11 15.92
N GLU A 266 -14.42 -27.09 16.62
CA GLU A 266 -14.30 -27.08 18.09
C GLU A 266 -13.54 -25.85 18.63
N ASP A 267 -12.57 -25.37 17.87
CA ASP A 267 -11.73 -24.19 18.20
C ASP A 267 -12.18 -22.89 17.50
N GLY A 268 -13.34 -22.91 16.83
CA GLY A 268 -13.84 -21.77 16.08
C GLY A 268 -12.99 -21.37 14.86
N GLY A 269 -12.22 -22.32 14.30
CA GLY A 269 -11.35 -22.09 13.15
C GLY A 269 -9.96 -21.57 13.51
N ALA A 270 -9.60 -21.48 14.78
CA ALA A 270 -8.31 -20.90 15.21
C ALA A 270 -7.10 -21.68 14.66
N ALA A 271 -7.17 -23.02 14.61
CA ALA A 271 -6.09 -23.83 14.05
C ALA A 271 -5.91 -23.58 12.54
N ALA A 272 -7.01 -23.43 11.80
CA ALA A 272 -6.97 -23.11 10.38
C ALA A 272 -6.35 -21.72 10.13
N LEU A 273 -6.75 -20.72 10.91
CA LEU A 273 -6.19 -19.36 10.83
C LEU A 273 -4.69 -19.34 11.16
N ALA A 274 -4.25 -20.18 12.12
CA ALA A 274 -2.84 -20.31 12.44
C ALA A 274 -2.02 -20.91 11.27
N ILE A 275 -2.61 -21.85 10.50
CA ILE A 275 -1.98 -22.36 9.27
C ILE A 275 -1.91 -21.27 8.21
N ARG A 276 -2.97 -20.50 8.03
CA ARG A 276 -3.02 -19.38 7.09
C ARG A 276 -1.93 -18.35 7.37
N ASP A 277 -1.76 -18.03 8.65
CA ASP A 277 -0.89 -16.94 9.11
C ASP A 277 0.55 -17.42 9.44
N ASP A 278 0.83 -18.72 9.21
CA ASP A 278 2.15 -19.27 9.48
C ASP A 278 3.20 -18.76 8.46
N PRO A 279 4.25 -18.12 8.95
CA PRO A 279 5.32 -17.61 8.10
C PRO A 279 6.01 -18.67 7.23
N GLU A 280 6.18 -19.91 7.71
CA GLU A 280 6.76 -20.97 6.90
C GLU A 280 5.83 -21.35 5.72
N THR A 281 4.54 -21.25 5.91
CA THR A 281 3.52 -21.46 4.86
C THR A 281 3.55 -20.32 3.83
N LEU A 282 3.89 -19.12 4.23
CA LEU A 282 4.06 -17.93 3.40
C LEU A 282 5.53 -17.75 2.93
N GLY A 283 6.36 -18.72 3.14
CA GLY A 283 7.83 -18.75 3.17
C GLY A 283 8.62 -18.05 2.06
N TRP A 284 7.99 -17.59 0.99
CA TRP A 284 8.63 -16.75 -0.01
C TRP A 284 8.89 -15.31 0.47
N TRP A 285 8.26 -14.88 1.56
CA TRP A 285 8.50 -13.59 2.22
C TRP A 285 9.87 -13.51 2.90
N TYR A 286 10.39 -14.64 3.33
CA TYR A 286 11.58 -14.71 4.17
C TYR A 286 12.90 -14.59 3.41
N GLY A 287 12.91 -14.85 2.15
CA GLY A 287 14.18 -14.98 1.43
C GLY A 287 14.90 -13.67 1.13
N VAL A 288 14.30 -12.50 1.34
CA VAL A 288 14.79 -11.25 0.73
C VAL A 288 14.98 -10.11 1.69
N THR A 289 14.32 -10.13 2.83
CA THR A 289 14.14 -8.92 3.64
C THR A 289 15.34 -8.60 4.52
N ALA A 290 16.04 -9.60 5.01
CA ALA A 290 17.24 -9.41 5.82
C ALA A 290 18.09 -10.69 5.88
N LYS A 291 19.38 -10.55 6.24
CA LYS A 291 20.28 -11.68 6.50
C LYS A 291 20.06 -12.25 7.89
N ASP A 292 19.60 -11.41 8.81
CA ASP A 292 19.27 -11.75 10.19
C ASP A 292 17.84 -12.29 10.25
N ILE A 293 17.65 -13.45 10.90
CA ILE A 293 16.34 -14.10 10.98
C ILE A 293 15.37 -13.33 11.88
N ASP A 294 15.86 -12.74 12.96
CA ASP A 294 15.03 -11.96 13.87
C ASP A 294 14.51 -10.70 13.17
N LEU A 295 15.32 -10.13 12.28
CA LEU A 295 14.93 -8.98 11.47
C LEU A 295 13.95 -9.36 10.37
N GLN A 296 14.07 -10.55 9.79
CA GLN A 296 13.08 -11.07 8.83
C GLN A 296 11.73 -11.26 9.51
N ASP A 297 11.71 -11.84 10.71
CA ASP A 297 10.50 -12.03 11.50
C ASP A 297 9.86 -10.67 11.84
N TYR A 298 10.66 -9.69 12.25
CA TYR A 298 10.19 -8.33 12.49
C TYR A 298 9.53 -7.72 11.24
N ASN A 299 10.16 -7.80 10.09
CA ASN A 299 9.63 -7.26 8.84
C ASN A 299 8.29 -7.90 8.49
N PHE A 300 8.17 -9.21 8.66
CA PHE A 300 6.93 -9.93 8.43
C PHE A 300 5.83 -9.50 9.40
N GLU A 301 6.14 -9.39 10.68
CA GLU A 301 5.19 -8.92 11.71
C GLU A 301 4.66 -7.51 11.40
N ILE A 302 5.55 -6.60 10.98
CA ILE A 302 5.15 -5.25 10.57
C ILE A 302 4.17 -5.28 9.39
N MET A 303 4.43 -6.10 8.38
CA MET A 303 3.52 -6.21 7.23
C MET A 303 2.18 -6.81 7.62
N MET A 304 2.16 -7.79 8.49
CA MET A 304 0.92 -8.38 9.03
C MET A 304 0.12 -7.34 9.84
N GLU A 305 0.80 -6.56 10.68
CA GLU A 305 0.14 -5.51 11.47
C GLU A 305 -0.42 -4.40 10.56
N MET A 306 0.35 -3.94 9.59
CA MET A 306 -0.14 -2.98 8.59
C MET A 306 -1.35 -3.53 7.82
N GLY A 307 -1.33 -4.84 7.51
CA GLY A 307 -2.45 -5.52 6.87
C GLY A 307 -3.74 -5.47 7.69
N ARG A 308 -3.66 -5.50 9.01
CA ARG A 308 -4.83 -5.37 9.90
C ARG A 308 -5.43 -3.97 9.96
N HIS A 309 -4.62 -2.95 9.67
CA HIS A 309 -5.01 -1.55 9.73
C HIS A 309 -5.17 -0.90 8.35
N GLN A 310 -5.37 -1.71 7.32
CA GLN A 310 -5.56 -1.19 5.96
C GLN A 310 -6.81 -0.30 5.88
N MET A 311 -6.62 0.89 5.37
CA MET A 311 -7.72 1.69 4.83
C MET A 311 -7.98 1.24 3.40
N LEU A 312 -9.13 0.61 3.18
CA LEU A 312 -9.64 0.42 1.83
C LEU A 312 -10.05 1.79 1.30
N ASP A 313 -9.24 2.34 0.42
CA ASP A 313 -9.73 3.38 -0.46
C ASP A 313 -10.60 2.68 -1.52
N ASN A 314 -11.90 2.76 -1.36
CA ASN A 314 -12.88 2.16 -2.28
C ASN A 314 -12.73 2.70 -3.71
N TYR A 315 -11.97 3.76 -3.87
CA TYR A 315 -11.71 4.48 -5.11
C TYR A 315 -10.21 4.47 -5.46
N SER A 316 -9.40 3.57 -4.89
CA SER A 316 -7.95 3.51 -5.10
C SER A 316 -7.50 3.32 -6.55
N ASN A 317 -8.42 2.93 -7.43
CA ASN A 317 -8.21 2.85 -8.87
C ASN A 317 -8.87 4.00 -9.65
N LEU A 318 -9.11 5.14 -9.02
CA LEU A 318 -9.40 6.37 -9.78
C LEU A 318 -8.26 6.77 -10.73
N GLY A 319 -7.09 6.12 -10.54
CA GLY A 319 -5.84 6.45 -11.18
C GLY A 319 -5.83 6.36 -12.70
N SER A 320 -6.60 5.52 -13.36
CA SER A 320 -6.51 5.43 -14.83
C SER A 320 -7.29 6.53 -15.57
N ASP A 321 -8.34 7.08 -14.94
CA ASP A 321 -9.20 8.11 -15.55
C ASP A 321 -9.12 9.46 -14.83
N ALA A 322 -8.47 9.50 -13.68
CA ALA A 322 -8.30 10.69 -12.84
C ALA A 322 -6.87 10.83 -12.33
N GLU A 323 -5.89 10.41 -13.12
CA GLU A 323 -4.48 10.54 -12.75
C GLU A 323 -4.14 11.99 -12.44
N LEU A 324 -3.70 12.20 -11.21
CA LEU A 324 -3.10 13.47 -10.83
C LEU A 324 -1.72 13.58 -11.49
N PRO A 325 -1.33 14.72 -12.04
CA PRO A 325 0.01 14.96 -12.58
C PRO A 325 1.00 15.14 -11.42
N LEU A 326 1.14 14.10 -10.58
CA LEU A 326 1.94 14.16 -9.35
C LEU A 326 3.40 14.46 -9.64
N ARG A 327 3.93 13.96 -10.74
CA ARG A 327 5.32 14.22 -11.15
C ARG A 327 5.54 15.68 -11.48
N GLU A 328 4.70 16.27 -12.32
CA GLU A 328 4.73 17.67 -12.70
C GLU A 328 4.52 18.56 -11.47
N PHE A 329 3.60 18.16 -10.60
CA PHE A 329 3.34 18.84 -9.33
C PHE A 329 4.59 18.83 -8.43
N ILE A 330 5.21 17.68 -8.21
CA ILE A 330 6.40 17.53 -7.37
C ILE A 330 7.57 18.35 -7.92
N ASN A 331 7.66 18.46 -9.25
CA ASN A 331 8.67 19.28 -9.93
C ASN A 331 8.34 20.79 -9.93
N GLY A 332 7.18 21.20 -9.45
CA GLY A 332 6.82 22.59 -9.25
C GLY A 332 6.00 23.24 -10.37
N ASP A 333 5.50 22.46 -11.33
CA ASP A 333 4.66 22.97 -12.43
C ASP A 333 3.28 23.42 -11.92
N TYR A 334 2.86 22.92 -10.77
CA TYR A 334 1.64 23.30 -10.07
C TYR A 334 1.94 23.66 -8.62
N THR A 335 1.29 24.69 -8.09
CA THR A 335 1.14 24.86 -6.63
C THR A 335 0.07 23.89 -6.12
N THR A 336 0.07 23.62 -4.80
CA THR A 336 -0.97 22.81 -4.14
C THR A 336 -2.37 23.29 -4.49
N ALA A 337 -2.64 24.59 -4.39
CA ALA A 337 -3.94 25.18 -4.69
C ALA A 337 -4.33 25.02 -6.17
N GLN A 338 -3.38 25.15 -7.10
CA GLN A 338 -3.62 24.95 -8.53
C GLN A 338 -3.96 23.50 -8.84
N LEU A 339 -3.24 22.54 -8.26
CA LEU A 339 -3.53 21.11 -8.45
C LEU A 339 -4.94 20.78 -7.94
N GLN A 340 -5.24 21.14 -6.70
CA GLN A 340 -6.55 20.90 -6.08
C GLN A 340 -7.69 21.52 -6.92
N GLU A 341 -7.59 22.79 -7.27
CA GLU A 341 -8.65 23.47 -8.04
C GLU A 341 -8.83 22.87 -9.44
N THR A 342 -7.74 22.46 -10.10
CA THR A 342 -7.80 21.93 -11.47
C THR A 342 -8.40 20.53 -11.49
N TYR A 343 -8.05 19.67 -10.53
CA TYR A 343 -8.34 18.23 -10.59
C TYR A 343 -9.48 17.76 -9.69
N ARG A 344 -10.01 18.60 -8.78
CA ARG A 344 -11.13 18.20 -7.91
C ARG A 344 -12.35 17.70 -8.69
N GLN A 345 -12.70 18.34 -9.82
CA GLN A 345 -13.84 17.92 -10.61
C GLN A 345 -13.55 16.60 -11.35
N THR A 346 -12.32 16.40 -11.81
CA THR A 346 -11.90 15.13 -12.44
C THR A 346 -12.04 13.96 -11.47
N ILE A 347 -11.62 14.15 -10.20
CA ILE A 347 -11.81 13.15 -9.15
C ILE A 347 -13.30 12.91 -8.89
N GLN A 348 -14.11 13.97 -8.80
CA GLN A 348 -15.55 13.82 -8.58
C GLN A 348 -16.23 13.07 -9.75
N ASP A 349 -15.89 13.42 -11.00
CA ASP A 349 -16.43 12.75 -12.17
C ASP A 349 -16.07 11.26 -12.22
N ALA A 350 -14.86 10.90 -11.78
CA ALA A 350 -14.43 9.52 -11.66
C ALA A 350 -15.21 8.77 -10.55
N ILE A 351 -15.45 9.39 -9.40
CA ILE A 351 -16.31 8.85 -8.33
C ILE A 351 -17.74 8.63 -8.87
N ASP A 352 -18.30 9.64 -9.53
CA ASP A 352 -19.65 9.59 -10.09
C ASP A 352 -19.77 8.48 -11.15
N GLY A 353 -18.73 8.31 -11.98
CA GLY A 353 -18.66 7.21 -12.95
C GLY A 353 -18.63 5.82 -12.29
N ILE A 354 -17.93 5.66 -11.15
CA ILE A 354 -17.93 4.42 -10.37
C ILE A 354 -19.29 4.15 -9.73
N LEU A 355 -19.97 5.21 -9.29
CA LEU A 355 -21.29 5.11 -8.65
C LEU A 355 -22.46 5.06 -9.64
N GLY A 356 -22.19 5.14 -10.96
CA GLY A 356 -23.23 5.11 -11.99
C GLY A 356 -24.15 6.34 -11.99
N LYS A 357 -23.60 7.51 -11.65
CA LYS A 357 -24.31 8.78 -11.58
C LYS A 357 -24.11 9.63 -12.82
#